data_72c93c95daa6278c18b75b06fa06b52e
#
_entry.id   72c93c95daa6278c18b75b06fa06b52e
#
_cell.length_a   1.000
_cell.length_b   1.000
_cell.length_c   1.000
_cell.angle_alpha   90.00
_cell.angle_beta   90.00
_cell.angle_gamma   90.00
#
_symmetry.space_group_name_H-M   'P 1'
#
loop_
_entity.id
_entity.type
_entity.pdbx_description
1 polymer ?
#
loop_
_entity_poly.entity_id
_entity_poly.type
_entity_poly.pdbx_seq_one_letter_code
_entity_poly.pdbx_strand_id
1 'polypeptide(L)'
;MKERVQQILMALLGFAGYTACSTADMYGCPIPAPEYGCPYAEFIFNTEVKDGETDTPIEGIRVSVVQRYDENYTDTLSMGLTAADGKVKLQFGGYPTNEHEIVADDIDGEANGGDYNSISTTITTDSDDYTGASGAWNEGTATHNVTFSLTKK
;
A
#
# COMPACT_ATOMS: atom_id res chain seq x y z
N MET A 1 -17.67 -51.90 26.49
CA MET A 1 -17.15 -51.68 25.14
C MET A 1 -17.83 -50.48 24.46
N LYS A 2 -19.13 -50.29 24.57
CA LYS A 2 -19.87 -49.17 23.93
C LYS A 2 -19.42 -47.77 24.42
N GLU A 3 -19.18 -47.58 25.72
CA GLU A 3 -18.80 -46.26 26.27
C GLU A 3 -17.41 -45.81 25.83
N ARG A 4 -16.45 -46.69 25.67
CA ARG A 4 -15.11 -46.36 25.18
C ARG A 4 -15.08 -45.93 23.70
N VAL A 5 -15.96 -46.57 22.90
CA VAL A 5 -16.10 -46.18 21.47
C VAL A 5 -16.76 -44.81 21.34
N GLN A 6 -17.73 -44.48 22.21
CA GLN A 6 -18.38 -43.17 22.22
C GLN A 6 -17.41 -42.03 22.64
N GLN A 7 -16.53 -42.31 23.61
CA GLN A 7 -15.51 -41.32 24.04
C GLN A 7 -14.46 -41.05 22.95
N ILE A 8 -14.05 -42.11 22.22
CA ILE A 8 -13.11 -41.97 21.09
C ILE A 8 -13.76 -41.20 19.93
N LEU A 9 -15.05 -41.47 19.66
CA LEU A 9 -15.79 -40.75 18.61
C LEU A 9 -15.97 -39.27 18.94
N MET A 10 -16.26 -38.93 20.19
CA MET A 10 -16.36 -37.53 20.67
C MET A 10 -15.01 -36.81 20.63
N ALA A 11 -13.92 -37.49 20.95
CA ALA A 11 -12.57 -36.92 20.84
C ALA A 11 -12.18 -36.66 19.39
N LEU A 12 -12.52 -37.52 18.46
CA LEU A 12 -12.27 -37.37 17.02
C LEU A 12 -13.12 -36.24 16.41
N LEU A 13 -14.38 -36.12 16.81
CA LEU A 13 -15.26 -35.03 16.36
C LEU A 13 -14.85 -33.68 16.95
N GLY A 14 -14.35 -33.65 18.19
CA GLY A 14 -13.80 -32.44 18.80
C GLY A 14 -12.53 -31.93 18.11
N PHE A 15 -11.67 -32.84 17.64
CA PHE A 15 -10.46 -32.46 16.89
C PHE A 15 -10.75 -31.96 15.48
N ALA A 16 -11.79 -32.46 14.82
CA ALA A 16 -12.19 -31.97 13.49
C ALA A 16 -12.85 -30.59 13.53
N GLY A 17 -13.39 -30.18 14.68
CA GLY A 17 -14.00 -28.85 14.84
C GLY A 17 -13.03 -27.71 15.11
N TYR A 18 -11.79 -28.00 15.53
CA TYR A 18 -10.81 -26.95 15.86
C TYR A 18 -10.01 -26.41 14.66
N THR A 19 -10.13 -27.02 13.50
CA THR A 19 -9.44 -26.53 12.28
C THR A 19 -10.29 -25.62 11.41
N ALA A 20 -11.53 -25.31 11.82
CA ALA A 20 -12.45 -24.47 11.05
C ALA A 20 -12.51 -22.99 11.49
N CYS A 21 -11.75 -22.59 12.49
CA CYS A 21 -11.56 -21.17 12.86
C CYS A 21 -10.10 -20.78 12.64
N SER A 22 -9.65 -20.76 11.39
CA SER A 22 -8.63 -19.79 11.03
C SER A 22 -9.31 -18.44 11.09
N THR A 23 -8.79 -17.56 11.93
CA THR A 23 -9.21 -16.15 12.03
C THR A 23 -9.22 -15.55 10.64
N ALA A 24 -10.40 -15.49 10.03
CA ALA A 24 -10.64 -14.57 8.95
C ALA A 24 -10.52 -13.19 9.60
N ASP A 25 -9.51 -12.43 9.20
CA ASP A 25 -9.44 -11.04 9.56
C ASP A 25 -10.73 -10.38 9.12
N MET A 26 -11.50 -9.88 10.09
CA MET A 26 -12.89 -9.46 9.91
C MET A 26 -13.00 -8.08 9.23
N TYR A 27 -11.86 -7.50 8.80
CA TYR A 27 -11.77 -6.18 8.18
C TYR A 27 -10.71 -6.17 7.08
N GLY A 28 -11.05 -6.67 5.91
CA GLY A 28 -10.23 -6.54 4.71
C GLY A 28 -10.00 -7.85 3.97
N CYS A 29 -9.82 -7.72 2.68
CA CYS A 29 -9.38 -8.84 1.86
C CYS A 29 -7.96 -9.24 2.24
N PRO A 30 -7.68 -10.51 2.54
CA PRO A 30 -6.32 -10.95 2.85
C PRO A 30 -5.41 -10.72 1.64
N ILE A 31 -4.27 -10.06 1.87
CA ILE A 31 -3.21 -9.92 0.88
C ILE A 31 -2.18 -11.04 1.14
N PRO A 32 -1.83 -11.91 0.20
CA PRO A 32 -2.03 -11.84 -1.24
C PRO A 32 -3.23 -12.65 -1.72
N ALA A 33 -4.08 -11.92 -2.41
CA ALA A 33 -5.04 -12.29 -3.42
C ALA A 33 -5.99 -13.47 -3.22
N PRO A 34 -6.95 -13.30 -3.88
CA PRO A 34 -8.37 -13.41 -3.78
C PRO A 34 -8.86 -14.74 -4.31
N GLU A 35 -8.74 -15.77 -3.51
CA GLU A 35 -9.49 -17.00 -3.78
C GLU A 35 -10.99 -16.86 -3.49
N TYR A 36 -11.43 -15.72 -2.94
CA TYR A 36 -12.81 -15.54 -2.44
C TYR A 36 -13.54 -14.28 -2.95
N GLY A 37 -13.14 -13.77 -4.13
CA GLY A 37 -13.97 -12.74 -4.76
C GLY A 37 -13.82 -11.33 -4.20
N CYS A 38 -12.66 -10.96 -3.72
CA CYS A 38 -12.30 -9.57 -3.41
C CYS A 38 -11.62 -8.92 -4.61
N PRO A 39 -12.08 -7.75 -5.05
CA PRO A 39 -11.32 -6.94 -6.00
C PRO A 39 -9.91 -6.66 -5.50
N TYR A 40 -8.94 -6.78 -6.41
CA TYR A 40 -7.53 -6.56 -6.12
C TYR A 40 -6.88 -5.81 -7.27
N ALA A 41 -5.96 -4.92 -6.93
CA ALA A 41 -5.13 -4.21 -7.89
C ALA A 41 -3.71 -4.04 -7.34
N GLU A 42 -2.75 -3.88 -8.24
CA GLU A 42 -1.40 -3.42 -7.91
C GLU A 42 -1.25 -1.95 -8.28
N PHE A 43 -0.54 -1.19 -7.44
CA PHE A 43 -0.25 0.21 -7.65
C PHE A 43 1.25 0.44 -7.66
N ILE A 44 1.71 1.18 -8.66
CA ILE A 44 3.11 1.58 -8.81
C ILE A 44 3.16 3.11 -8.92
N PHE A 45 3.91 3.74 -8.01
CA PHE A 45 4.17 5.18 -8.05
C PHE A 45 5.66 5.40 -8.31
N ASN A 46 6.00 5.90 -9.49
CA ASN A 46 7.34 6.35 -9.81
C ASN A 46 7.43 7.83 -9.45
N THR A 47 8.10 8.15 -8.36
CA THR A 47 8.17 9.51 -7.86
C THR A 47 9.55 10.10 -8.09
N GLU A 48 9.59 11.34 -8.54
CA GLU A 48 10.78 12.16 -8.69
C GLU A 48 10.65 13.41 -7.82
N VAL A 49 11.67 13.73 -7.04
CA VAL A 49 11.70 14.90 -6.15
C VAL A 49 12.86 15.80 -6.51
N LYS A 50 12.56 17.08 -6.70
CA LYS A 50 13.51 18.11 -7.12
C LYS A 50 13.40 19.38 -6.28
N ASP A 51 14.47 20.12 -6.21
CA ASP A 51 14.49 21.50 -5.70
C ASP A 51 13.72 22.41 -6.65
N GLY A 52 12.75 23.14 -6.13
CA GLY A 52 11.85 23.99 -6.92
C GLY A 52 12.52 25.22 -7.54
N GLU A 53 13.70 25.63 -7.06
CA GLU A 53 14.44 26.77 -7.59
C GLU A 53 15.49 26.36 -8.62
N THR A 54 16.19 25.25 -8.36
CA THR A 54 17.36 24.84 -9.15
C THR A 54 17.07 23.65 -10.09
N ASP A 55 15.91 23.01 -9.95
CA ASP A 55 15.51 21.79 -10.67
C ASP A 55 16.48 20.61 -10.47
N THR A 56 17.29 20.65 -9.39
CA THR A 56 18.22 19.57 -9.05
C THR A 56 17.52 18.48 -8.26
N PRO A 57 17.85 17.20 -8.50
CA PRO A 57 17.27 16.10 -7.74
C PRO A 57 17.69 16.16 -6.27
N ILE A 58 16.79 15.77 -5.37
CA ILE A 58 17.04 15.77 -3.93
C ILE A 58 17.04 14.31 -3.44
N GLU A 59 18.15 13.91 -2.81
CA GLU A 59 18.31 12.62 -2.13
C GLU A 59 17.74 12.68 -0.72
N GLY A 60 17.28 11.55 -0.17
CA GLY A 60 16.91 11.41 1.24
C GLY A 60 15.48 11.86 1.59
N ILE A 61 14.72 12.37 0.63
CA ILE A 61 13.31 12.73 0.87
C ILE A 61 12.47 11.46 1.05
N ARG A 62 11.74 11.40 2.16
CA ARG A 62 10.78 10.34 2.40
C ARG A 62 9.52 10.58 1.58
N VAL A 63 9.21 9.65 0.67
CA VAL A 63 7.95 9.64 -0.05
C VAL A 63 7.08 8.51 0.50
N SER A 64 5.83 8.83 0.80
CA SER A 64 4.85 7.88 1.34
C SER A 64 3.56 7.93 0.53
N VAL A 65 2.99 6.77 0.27
CA VAL A 65 1.61 6.64 -0.25
C VAL A 65 0.71 6.38 0.94
N VAL A 66 -0.30 7.21 1.08
CA VAL A 66 -1.17 7.23 2.25
C VAL A 66 -2.62 7.08 1.81
N GLN A 67 -3.36 6.22 2.50
CA GLN A 67 -4.80 6.09 2.37
C GLN A 67 -5.47 6.75 3.57
N ARG A 68 -6.27 7.77 3.31
CA ARG A 68 -7.08 8.42 4.35
C ARG A 68 -8.49 7.84 4.36
N TYR A 69 -8.90 7.28 5.48
CA TYR A 69 -10.24 6.71 5.64
C TYR A 69 -11.21 7.70 6.30
N ASP A 70 -10.71 8.50 7.25
CA ASP A 70 -11.43 9.60 7.89
C ASP A 70 -10.44 10.65 8.42
N GLU A 71 -10.93 11.65 9.18
CA GLU A 71 -10.11 12.71 9.75
C GLU A 71 -9.07 12.21 10.78
N ASN A 72 -9.28 11.05 11.36
CA ASN A 72 -8.48 10.51 12.46
C ASN A 72 -7.71 9.23 12.08
N TYR A 73 -8.07 8.61 10.96
CA TYR A 73 -7.48 7.33 10.57
C TYR A 73 -6.86 7.39 9.18
N THR A 74 -5.54 7.25 9.17
CA THR A 74 -4.71 7.27 7.96
C THR A 74 -3.77 6.08 8.01
N ASP A 75 -3.66 5.34 6.93
CA ASP A 75 -2.74 4.21 6.79
C ASP A 75 -1.66 4.52 5.76
N THR A 76 -0.43 4.06 6.01
CA THR A 76 0.68 4.19 5.07
C THR A 76 0.83 2.89 4.30
N LEU A 77 0.47 2.91 3.02
CA LEU A 77 0.46 1.74 2.15
C LEU A 77 1.84 1.35 1.64
N SER A 78 2.70 2.35 1.39
CA SER A 78 4.08 2.17 0.96
C SER A 78 4.91 3.41 1.28
N MET A 79 6.21 3.25 1.54
CA MET A 79 7.13 4.37 1.74
C MET A 79 8.54 4.02 1.27
N GLY A 80 9.31 5.05 0.94
CA GLY A 80 10.70 4.92 0.55
C GLY A 80 11.43 6.25 0.60
N LEU A 81 12.75 6.22 0.47
CA LEU A 81 13.60 7.41 0.38
C LEU A 81 14.06 7.61 -1.07
N THR A 82 14.13 8.86 -1.51
CA THR A 82 14.72 9.19 -2.82
C THR A 82 16.21 8.86 -2.83
N ALA A 83 16.66 8.29 -3.94
CA ALA A 83 18.08 8.07 -4.21
C ALA A 83 18.77 9.35 -4.70
N ALA A 84 20.06 9.30 -4.98
CA ALA A 84 20.86 10.44 -5.44
C ALA A 84 20.35 11.08 -6.75
N ASP A 85 19.55 10.37 -7.54
CA ASP A 85 18.87 10.89 -8.73
C ASP A 85 17.49 11.48 -8.43
N GLY A 86 17.14 11.65 -7.15
CA GLY A 86 15.87 12.17 -6.68
C GLY A 86 14.69 11.24 -6.87
N LYS A 87 14.91 9.96 -7.22
CA LYS A 87 13.83 9.04 -7.58
C LYS A 87 13.59 7.98 -6.52
N VAL A 88 12.32 7.60 -6.40
CA VAL A 88 11.88 6.45 -5.61
C VAL A 88 10.70 5.78 -6.31
N LYS A 89 10.70 4.45 -6.28
CA LYS A 89 9.57 3.63 -6.74
C LYS A 89 8.88 3.03 -5.54
N LEU A 90 7.59 3.30 -5.40
CA LEU A 90 6.72 2.73 -4.39
C LEU A 90 5.76 1.73 -5.05
N GLN A 91 5.52 0.61 -4.41
CA GLN A 91 4.65 -0.44 -4.92
C GLN A 91 3.91 -1.11 -3.78
N PHE A 92 2.64 -1.35 -3.97
CA PHE A 92 1.81 -2.13 -3.04
C PHE A 92 0.62 -2.71 -3.80
N GLY A 93 -0.03 -3.70 -3.18
CA GLY A 93 -1.26 -4.28 -3.68
C GLY A 93 -2.37 -4.17 -2.66
N GLY A 94 -3.61 -4.06 -3.13
CA GLY A 94 -4.76 -3.94 -2.24
C GLY A 94 -6.08 -3.85 -2.98
N TYR A 95 -7.09 -3.41 -2.26
CA TYR A 95 -8.40 -3.11 -2.85
C TYR A 95 -8.25 -1.93 -3.84
N PRO A 96 -8.85 -2.00 -5.04
CA PRO A 96 -8.79 -0.91 -6.01
C PRO A 96 -9.53 0.31 -5.47
N THR A 97 -8.76 1.29 -5.00
CA THR A 97 -9.25 2.59 -4.53
C THR A 97 -8.97 3.66 -5.56
N ASN A 98 -9.85 4.64 -5.65
CA ASN A 98 -9.77 5.68 -6.68
C ASN A 98 -8.81 6.82 -6.32
N GLU A 99 -8.43 6.95 -5.05
CA GLU A 99 -7.61 8.08 -4.60
C GLU A 99 -6.53 7.62 -3.63
N HIS A 100 -5.32 8.14 -3.85
CA HIS A 100 -4.18 7.97 -2.97
C HIS A 100 -3.52 9.33 -2.71
N GLU A 101 -3.23 9.65 -1.47
CA GLU A 101 -2.42 10.82 -1.12
C GLU A 101 -0.95 10.43 -1.15
N ILE A 102 -0.14 11.17 -1.91
CA ILE A 102 1.31 11.00 -1.95
C ILE A 102 1.93 12.17 -1.20
N VAL A 103 2.75 11.86 -0.21
CA VAL A 103 3.40 12.85 0.65
C VAL A 103 4.91 12.76 0.47
N ALA A 104 5.56 13.90 0.28
CA ALA A 104 7.01 14.03 0.27
C ALA A 104 7.45 14.86 1.49
N ASP A 105 8.24 14.25 2.37
CA ASP A 105 8.74 14.83 3.62
C ASP A 105 10.26 14.83 3.65
N ASP A 106 10.84 15.97 3.94
CA ASP A 106 12.24 16.04 4.34
C ASP A 106 12.38 15.63 5.81
N ILE A 107 13.13 14.55 6.06
CA ILE A 107 13.32 13.97 7.39
C ILE A 107 14.74 14.11 7.93
N ASP A 108 15.67 14.61 7.14
CA ASP A 108 17.08 14.76 7.52
C ASP A 108 17.52 16.24 7.69
N GLY A 109 16.63 17.18 7.42
CA GLY A 109 16.81 18.61 7.63
C GLY A 109 17.86 19.20 6.68
N GLU A 110 18.91 19.86 7.21
CA GLU A 110 19.93 20.52 6.40
C GLU A 110 20.82 19.57 5.58
N ALA A 111 20.75 18.26 5.80
CA ALA A 111 21.47 17.27 5.00
C ALA A 111 20.91 17.20 3.56
N ASN A 112 21.69 16.61 2.65
CA ASN A 112 21.30 16.32 1.27
C ASN A 112 20.72 17.50 0.46
N GLY A 113 21.19 18.71 0.70
CA GLY A 113 20.87 19.86 -0.14
C GLY A 113 20.07 20.96 0.54
N GLY A 114 19.68 20.81 1.79
CA GLY A 114 18.99 21.82 2.60
C GLY A 114 17.68 21.32 3.20
N ASP A 115 17.09 22.13 4.07
CA ASP A 115 15.83 21.84 4.76
C ASP A 115 14.64 22.27 3.90
N TYR A 116 13.77 21.32 3.55
CA TYR A 116 12.64 21.53 2.65
C TYR A 116 11.29 21.42 3.35
N ASN A 117 10.32 22.16 2.83
CA ASN A 117 8.93 22.05 3.27
C ASN A 117 8.29 20.76 2.73
N SER A 118 7.51 20.08 3.56
CA SER A 118 6.71 18.93 3.14
C SER A 118 5.62 19.35 2.15
N ILE A 119 5.32 18.48 1.21
CA ILE A 119 4.24 18.68 0.23
C ILE A 119 3.46 17.38 0.04
N SER A 120 2.19 17.49 -0.28
CA SER A 120 1.38 16.34 -0.68
C SER A 120 0.55 16.62 -1.94
N THR A 121 0.17 15.57 -2.61
CA THR A 121 -0.76 15.60 -3.75
C THR A 121 -1.66 14.38 -3.73
N THR A 122 -2.88 14.52 -4.23
CA THR A 122 -3.80 13.39 -4.42
C THR A 122 -3.72 12.92 -5.86
N ILE A 123 -3.55 11.63 -6.05
CA ILE A 123 -3.57 10.96 -7.35
C ILE A 123 -4.87 10.18 -7.44
N THR A 124 -5.64 10.44 -8.48
CA THR A 124 -6.84 9.70 -8.83
C THR A 124 -6.48 8.57 -9.80
N THR A 125 -7.02 7.39 -9.57
CA THR A 125 -6.87 6.22 -10.43
C THR A 125 -8.23 5.88 -11.03
N ASP A 126 -8.34 5.94 -12.33
CA ASP A 126 -9.54 5.58 -13.06
C ASP A 126 -9.45 4.14 -13.62
N SER A 127 -10.56 3.58 -14.07
CA SER A 127 -10.62 2.22 -14.63
C SER A 127 -9.67 2.02 -15.81
N ASP A 128 -9.40 3.06 -16.58
CA ASP A 128 -8.55 3.02 -17.77
C ASP A 128 -7.04 3.03 -17.44
N ASP A 129 -6.67 3.33 -16.19
CA ASP A 129 -5.28 3.33 -15.73
C ASP A 129 -4.75 1.91 -15.45
N TYR A 130 -5.65 0.94 -15.31
CA TYR A 130 -5.26 -0.43 -15.03
C TYR A 130 -4.87 -1.20 -16.29
N THR A 131 -3.78 -1.95 -16.20
CA THR A 131 -3.29 -2.83 -17.27
C THR A 131 -3.04 -4.23 -16.74
N GLY A 132 -3.25 -5.25 -17.59
CA GLY A 132 -2.98 -6.64 -17.22
C GLY A 132 -4.03 -7.26 -16.31
N ALA A 133 -5.27 -6.78 -16.35
CA ALA A 133 -6.39 -7.39 -15.64
C ALA A 133 -6.53 -8.89 -15.97
N SER A 134 -6.87 -9.70 -14.98
CA SER A 134 -7.05 -11.14 -15.17
C SER A 134 -8.10 -11.73 -14.24
N GLY A 135 -8.94 -12.60 -14.78
CA GLY A 135 -10.05 -13.18 -14.02
C GLY A 135 -11.13 -12.15 -13.69
N ALA A 136 -11.97 -12.46 -12.71
CA ALA A 136 -13.12 -11.60 -12.34
C ALA A 136 -12.81 -10.56 -11.27
N TRP A 137 -11.63 -10.63 -10.64
CA TRP A 137 -11.33 -9.87 -9.42
C TRP A 137 -9.99 -9.15 -9.44
N ASN A 138 -9.11 -9.43 -10.42
CA ASN A 138 -7.84 -8.75 -10.57
C ASN A 138 -7.97 -7.65 -11.63
N GLU A 139 -8.02 -6.41 -11.18
CA GLU A 139 -8.11 -5.21 -12.03
C GLU A 139 -6.79 -4.96 -12.80
N GLY A 140 -5.69 -5.58 -12.36
CA GLY A 140 -4.36 -5.38 -12.95
C GLY A 140 -3.50 -4.41 -12.18
N THR A 141 -2.65 -3.68 -12.90
CA THR A 141 -1.67 -2.75 -12.31
C THR A 141 -1.93 -1.33 -12.82
N ALA A 142 -2.08 -0.39 -11.90
CA ALA A 142 -2.08 1.04 -12.19
C ALA A 142 -0.68 1.61 -11.95
N THR A 143 -0.15 2.40 -12.90
CA THR A 143 1.16 3.01 -12.79
C THR A 143 1.06 4.51 -12.95
N HIS A 144 1.50 5.24 -11.93
CA HIS A 144 1.50 6.70 -11.89
C HIS A 144 2.92 7.25 -11.82
N ASN A 145 3.15 8.37 -12.50
CA ASN A 145 4.39 9.14 -12.41
C ASN A 145 4.10 10.46 -11.69
N VAL A 146 4.82 10.72 -10.61
CA VAL A 146 4.60 11.87 -9.74
C VAL A 146 5.90 12.66 -9.65
N THR A 147 5.83 13.98 -9.81
CA THR A 147 6.99 14.86 -9.64
C THR A 147 6.67 15.89 -8.57
N PHE A 148 7.54 16.01 -7.58
CA PHE A 148 7.50 17.04 -6.57
C PHE A 148 8.62 18.05 -6.78
N SER A 149 8.26 19.34 -6.66
CA SER A 149 9.20 20.47 -6.60
C SER A 149 9.13 21.04 -5.20
N LEU A 150 10.12 20.77 -4.37
CA LEU A 150 10.15 21.21 -2.98
C LEU A 150 10.73 22.61 -2.86
N THR A 151 10.21 23.38 -1.90
CA THR A 151 10.73 24.69 -1.54
C THR A 151 11.51 24.64 -0.23
N LYS A 152 12.64 25.31 -0.16
CA LYS A 152 13.42 25.42 1.07
C LYS A 152 12.65 26.20 2.14
N LYS A 153 12.89 25.85 3.40
CA LYS A 153 12.39 26.57 4.57
C LYS A 153 13.10 27.89 4.80
#